data_88281c1c21918a788c83744bf1614c99
#
_entry.id   88281c1c21918a788c83744bf1614c99
#
_cell.length_a   1.000
_cell.length_b   1.000
_cell.length_c   1.000
_cell.angle_alpha   90.00
_cell.angle_beta   90.00
_cell.angle_gamma   90.00
#
_symmetry.space_group_name_H-M   'P 1'
#
loop_
_entity.id
_entity.type
_entity.pdbx_description
1 polymer ?
#
loop_
_entity_poly.entity_id
_entity_poly.type
_entity_poly.pdbx_seq_one_letter_code
_entity_poly.pdbx_strand_id
1 'polypeptide(L)'
;MSAPPVLTELKLSEEMKKAVNTAFERRKPIAIAYVDENNAPKLSYRGSTQAYSDTALAIWVRMPDGPILAAVKRNPAVALIYGDFREDGRDFMIFRGRARIDTSEEVRKRVYENAHPFEQSQDKERKGNALIIELDSVEGFFGGALLKMKRD
;
A
#
# COMPACT_ATOMS: atom_id res chain seq x y z
N MET A 1 -13.95 -19.14 -25.44
CA MET A 1 -13.50 -18.51 -24.19
C MET A 1 -13.89 -17.05 -24.16
N SER A 2 -14.45 -16.61 -23.08
CA SER A 2 -14.79 -15.20 -22.91
C SER A 2 -13.58 -14.44 -22.35
N ALA A 3 -13.52 -13.16 -22.68
CA ALA A 3 -12.52 -12.27 -22.08
C ALA A 3 -12.77 -12.13 -20.58
N PRO A 4 -11.74 -11.86 -19.76
CA PRO A 4 -11.95 -11.62 -18.34
C PRO A 4 -12.80 -10.36 -18.13
N PRO A 5 -13.56 -10.29 -17.03
CA PRO A 5 -14.24 -9.05 -16.69
C PRO A 5 -13.23 -7.93 -16.42
N VAL A 6 -13.64 -6.70 -16.68
CA VAL A 6 -12.82 -5.53 -16.46
C VAL A 6 -13.47 -4.69 -15.35
N LEU A 7 -12.71 -4.41 -14.29
CA LEU A 7 -13.16 -3.57 -13.20
C LEU A 7 -12.58 -2.17 -13.37
N THR A 8 -13.46 -1.16 -13.39
CA THR A 8 -13.07 0.23 -13.66
C THR A 8 -13.36 1.19 -12.50
N GLU A 9 -14.29 0.84 -11.63
CA GLU A 9 -14.57 1.65 -10.44
C GLU A 9 -13.47 1.47 -9.41
N LEU A 10 -12.93 2.55 -8.87
CA LEU A 10 -11.92 2.48 -7.83
C LEU A 10 -12.56 2.07 -6.51
N LYS A 11 -12.44 0.80 -6.23
CA LYS A 11 -12.94 0.21 -4.99
C LYS A 11 -12.21 -1.10 -4.71
N LEU A 12 -11.48 -1.15 -3.61
CA LEU A 12 -10.83 -2.38 -3.18
C LEU A 12 -11.90 -3.35 -2.66
N SER A 13 -11.98 -4.52 -3.27
CA SER A 13 -12.87 -5.58 -2.77
C SER A 13 -12.33 -6.15 -1.46
N GLU A 14 -13.16 -6.92 -0.76
CA GLU A 14 -12.73 -7.57 0.47
C GLU A 14 -11.56 -8.54 0.21
N GLU A 15 -11.55 -9.22 -0.93
CA GLU A 15 -10.46 -10.12 -1.32
C GLU A 15 -9.17 -9.36 -1.61
N MET A 16 -9.25 -8.19 -2.24
CA MET A 16 -8.08 -7.34 -2.49
C MET A 16 -7.51 -6.82 -1.17
N LYS A 17 -8.38 -6.37 -0.26
CA LYS A 17 -7.96 -5.92 1.08
C LYS A 17 -7.29 -7.06 1.84
N LYS A 18 -7.85 -8.25 1.79
CA LYS A 18 -7.28 -9.42 2.44
C LYS A 18 -5.91 -9.75 1.86
N ALA A 19 -5.75 -9.69 0.54
CA ALA A 19 -4.47 -9.92 -0.11
C ALA A 19 -3.40 -8.96 0.38
N VAL A 20 -3.72 -7.67 0.46
CA VAL A 20 -2.82 -6.64 0.98
C VAL A 20 -2.50 -6.90 2.45
N ASN A 21 -3.52 -7.15 3.28
CA ASN A 21 -3.36 -7.30 4.72
C ASN A 21 -2.59 -8.56 5.12
N THR A 22 -2.54 -9.58 4.27
CA THR A 22 -1.82 -10.83 4.56
C THR A 22 -0.54 -10.98 3.74
N ALA A 23 -0.19 -9.98 2.93
CA ALA A 23 0.92 -10.06 2.00
C ALA A 23 2.25 -10.35 2.70
N PHE A 24 2.55 -9.62 3.77
CA PHE A 24 3.81 -9.79 4.47
C PHE A 24 3.92 -11.19 5.09
N GLU A 25 2.86 -11.65 5.75
CA GLU A 25 2.84 -12.99 6.35
C GLU A 25 3.01 -14.10 5.32
N ARG A 26 2.41 -13.92 4.14
CA ARG A 26 2.53 -14.89 3.04
C ARG A 26 3.86 -14.77 2.27
N ARG A 27 4.77 -13.90 2.74
CA ARG A 27 6.07 -13.66 2.10
C ARG A 27 5.94 -13.06 0.70
N LYS A 28 4.95 -12.19 0.53
CA LYS A 28 4.69 -11.41 -0.67
C LYS A 28 4.71 -9.93 -0.32
N PRO A 29 5.80 -9.40 0.27
CA PRO A 29 5.80 -8.03 0.78
C PRO A 29 5.55 -7.03 -0.34
N ILE A 30 4.84 -5.95 0.02
CA ILE A 30 4.51 -4.89 -0.92
C ILE A 30 5.64 -3.88 -0.94
N ALA A 31 6.04 -3.49 -2.14
CA ALA A 31 7.05 -2.45 -2.33
C ALA A 31 6.39 -1.12 -2.66
N ILE A 32 6.99 -0.04 -2.20
CA ILE A 32 6.57 1.32 -2.52
C ILE A 32 7.68 2.06 -3.25
N ALA A 33 7.28 2.80 -4.28
CA ALA A 33 8.13 3.76 -4.98
C ALA A 33 7.72 5.18 -4.60
N TYR A 34 8.68 6.02 -4.33
CA TYR A 34 8.48 7.43 -4.06
C TYR A 34 9.62 8.24 -4.68
N VAL A 35 9.50 9.56 -4.71
CA VAL A 35 10.47 10.44 -5.36
C VAL A 35 11.23 11.21 -4.29
N ASP A 36 12.56 11.12 -4.32
CA ASP A 36 13.40 11.80 -3.34
C ASP A 36 13.64 13.27 -3.71
N GLU A 37 14.43 13.95 -2.90
CA GLU A 37 14.73 15.38 -3.07
C GLU A 37 15.49 15.71 -4.36
N ASN A 38 16.11 14.71 -4.98
CA ASN A 38 16.83 14.87 -6.25
C ASN A 38 15.97 14.46 -7.44
N ASN A 39 14.67 14.28 -7.25
CA ASN A 39 13.75 13.76 -8.25
C ASN A 39 14.11 12.35 -8.74
N ALA A 40 14.84 11.60 -7.92
CA ALA A 40 15.16 10.21 -8.22
C ALA A 40 14.14 9.27 -7.61
N PRO A 41 13.77 8.18 -8.30
CA PRO A 41 12.85 7.20 -7.74
C PRO A 41 13.56 6.37 -6.67
N LYS A 42 12.84 6.09 -5.58
CA LYS A 42 13.28 5.22 -4.49
C LYS A 42 12.30 4.07 -4.36
N LEU A 43 12.83 2.91 -4.02
CA LEU A 43 12.02 1.71 -3.79
C LEU A 43 12.38 1.09 -2.44
N SER A 44 11.37 0.60 -1.74
CA SER A 44 11.59 -0.21 -0.53
C SER A 44 10.40 -1.11 -0.29
N TYR A 45 10.65 -2.24 0.38
CA TYR A 45 9.57 -3.06 0.89
C TYR A 45 9.01 -2.42 2.16
N ARG A 46 7.69 -2.49 2.32
CA ARG A 46 7.01 -1.98 3.51
C ARG A 46 6.08 -3.06 4.06
N GLY A 47 6.60 -3.82 5.02
CA GLY A 47 5.87 -4.95 5.59
C GLY A 47 4.61 -4.56 6.35
N SER A 48 4.46 -3.29 6.76
CA SER A 48 3.28 -2.81 7.45
C SER A 48 2.16 -2.32 6.52
N THR A 49 2.33 -2.46 5.20
CA THR A 49 1.32 -2.04 4.24
C THR A 49 0.00 -2.76 4.50
N GLN A 50 -1.08 -2.01 4.55
CA GLN A 50 -2.41 -2.50 4.87
C GLN A 50 -3.48 -1.74 4.11
N ALA A 51 -4.65 -2.35 3.94
CA ALA A 51 -5.81 -1.64 3.42
C ALA A 51 -6.35 -0.73 4.52
N TYR A 52 -6.64 0.53 4.17
CA TYR A 52 -7.18 1.51 5.11
C TYR A 52 -8.67 1.74 4.89
N SER A 53 -9.08 1.77 3.63
CA SER A 53 -10.47 1.92 3.23
C SER A 53 -10.66 1.30 1.84
N ASP A 54 -11.85 1.45 1.27
CA ASP A 54 -12.10 0.98 -0.11
C ASP A 54 -11.22 1.69 -1.13
N THR A 55 -10.66 2.86 -0.79
CA THR A 55 -9.91 3.72 -1.72
C THR A 55 -8.56 4.18 -1.17
N ALA A 56 -8.10 3.59 -0.07
CA ALA A 56 -6.83 4.01 0.54
C ALA A 56 -6.07 2.84 1.14
N LEU A 57 -4.75 2.96 1.13
CA LEU A 57 -3.83 2.08 1.83
C LEU A 57 -3.16 2.85 2.97
N ALA A 58 -2.52 2.14 3.89
CA ALA A 58 -1.76 2.75 4.97
C ALA A 58 -0.48 1.98 5.22
N ILE A 59 0.52 2.68 5.74
CA ILE A 59 1.81 2.11 6.12
C ILE A 59 2.20 2.72 7.46
N TRP A 60 2.72 1.89 8.37
CA TRP A 60 3.37 2.39 9.56
C TRP A 60 4.85 2.64 9.25
N VAL A 61 5.27 3.89 9.27
CA VAL A 61 6.67 4.27 9.04
C VAL A 61 7.32 4.44 10.41
N ARG A 62 8.12 3.44 10.81
CA ARG A 62 8.65 3.35 12.17
C ARG A 62 9.67 4.42 12.53
N MET A 63 10.37 4.98 11.54
CA MET A 63 11.36 6.02 11.80
C MET A 63 10.71 7.39 11.65
N PRO A 64 10.58 8.16 12.75
CA PRO A 64 9.86 9.43 12.70
C PRO A 64 10.50 10.49 11.79
N ASP A 65 11.79 10.34 11.49
CA ASP A 65 12.52 11.21 10.58
C ASP A 65 12.99 10.45 9.33
N GLY A 66 12.32 9.37 8.99
CA GLY A 66 12.69 8.55 7.83
C GLY A 66 12.59 9.31 6.50
N PRO A 67 13.44 8.95 5.54
CA PRO A 67 13.51 9.66 4.24
C PRO A 67 12.18 9.72 3.49
N ILE A 68 11.37 8.69 3.59
CA ILE A 68 10.07 8.65 2.90
C ILE A 68 9.13 9.77 3.39
N LEU A 69 9.16 10.07 4.69
CA LEU A 69 8.28 11.09 5.25
C LEU A 69 8.63 12.49 4.71
N ALA A 70 9.92 12.82 4.64
CA ALA A 70 10.35 14.08 4.05
C ALA A 70 10.03 14.13 2.55
N ALA A 71 10.25 13.02 1.85
CA ALA A 71 10.02 12.94 0.42
C ALA A 71 8.55 13.19 0.05
N VAL A 72 7.61 12.55 0.76
CA VAL A 72 6.17 12.68 0.43
C VAL A 72 5.62 14.05 0.81
N LYS A 73 6.22 14.75 1.76
CA LYS A 73 5.84 16.14 2.05
C LYS A 73 6.12 17.03 0.85
N ARG A 74 7.22 16.78 0.16
CA ARG A 74 7.64 17.56 -1.01
C ARG A 74 6.92 17.10 -2.27
N ASN A 75 6.80 15.79 -2.47
CA ASN A 75 6.13 15.19 -3.62
C ASN A 75 5.30 13.99 -3.15
N PRO A 76 3.98 14.14 -3.05
CA PRO A 76 3.13 13.08 -2.52
C PRO A 76 2.91 11.89 -3.45
N ALA A 77 3.33 11.98 -4.71
CA ALA A 77 3.11 10.90 -5.68
C ALA A 77 3.86 9.63 -5.29
N VAL A 78 3.14 8.52 -5.19
CA VAL A 78 3.71 7.22 -4.85
C VAL A 78 3.07 6.14 -5.71
N ALA A 79 3.77 5.01 -5.82
CA ALA A 79 3.25 3.80 -6.44
C ALA A 79 3.63 2.60 -5.58
N LEU A 80 2.73 1.62 -5.49
CA LEU A 80 3.00 0.39 -4.75
C LEU A 80 2.69 -0.80 -5.65
N ILE A 81 3.32 -1.93 -5.36
CA ILE A 81 3.07 -3.14 -6.12
C ILE A 81 2.91 -4.34 -5.19
N TYR A 82 1.85 -5.11 -5.47
CA TYR A 82 1.56 -6.41 -4.87
C TYR A 82 1.64 -7.45 -5.98
N GLY A 83 2.27 -8.59 -5.71
CA GLY A 83 2.32 -9.67 -6.67
C GLY A 83 2.30 -11.03 -6.00
N ASP A 84 1.51 -11.94 -6.58
CA ASP A 84 1.44 -13.33 -6.15
C ASP A 84 1.38 -14.21 -7.40
N PHE A 85 2.54 -14.74 -7.77
CA PHE A 85 2.71 -15.54 -8.98
C PHE A 85 2.77 -17.01 -8.61
N ARG A 86 1.78 -17.77 -9.09
CA ARG A 86 1.60 -19.20 -8.82
C ARG A 86 1.65 -19.98 -10.11
N GLU A 87 1.79 -21.29 -10.03
CA GLU A 87 1.75 -22.15 -11.20
C GLU A 87 0.38 -22.10 -11.90
N ASP A 88 -0.69 -21.97 -11.11
CA ASP A 88 -2.06 -22.00 -11.62
C ASP A 88 -2.63 -20.61 -11.96
N GLY A 89 -1.81 -19.57 -11.84
CA GLY A 89 -2.28 -18.23 -12.15
C GLY A 89 -1.47 -17.16 -11.43
N ARG A 90 -1.94 -15.92 -11.55
CA ARG A 90 -1.27 -14.80 -10.90
C ARG A 90 -2.29 -13.75 -10.50
N ASP A 91 -1.96 -13.08 -9.40
CA ASP A 91 -2.61 -11.84 -8.99
C ASP A 91 -1.54 -10.76 -8.90
N PHE A 92 -1.79 -9.59 -9.42
CA PHE A 92 -0.91 -8.45 -9.18
C PHE A 92 -1.71 -7.16 -9.24
N MET A 93 -1.31 -6.21 -8.40
CA MET A 93 -1.96 -4.90 -8.32
C MET A 93 -0.89 -3.83 -8.26
N ILE A 94 -1.00 -2.85 -9.15
CA ILE A 94 -0.16 -1.66 -9.13
C ILE A 94 -1.04 -0.52 -8.66
N PHE A 95 -0.72 0.01 -7.50
CA PHE A 95 -1.45 1.11 -6.87
C PHE A 95 -0.73 2.41 -7.15
N ARG A 96 -1.46 3.43 -7.58
CA ARG A 96 -0.90 4.79 -7.69
C ARG A 96 -1.77 5.72 -6.87
N GLY A 97 -1.10 6.64 -6.17
CA GLY A 97 -1.84 7.56 -5.32
C GLY A 97 -0.96 8.65 -4.77
N ARG A 98 -1.49 9.31 -3.74
CA ARG A 98 -0.85 10.42 -3.07
C ARG A 98 -0.75 10.11 -1.59
N ALA A 99 0.47 10.21 -1.06
CA ALA A 99 0.74 9.90 0.33
C ALA A 99 0.68 11.16 1.19
N ARG A 100 0.09 11.02 2.38
CA ARG A 100 0.09 12.05 3.40
C ARG A 100 0.43 11.44 4.75
N ILE A 101 1.07 12.21 5.59
CA ILE A 101 1.39 11.79 6.94
C ILE A 101 0.24 12.19 7.85
N ASP A 102 -0.27 11.24 8.62
CA ASP A 102 -1.32 11.52 9.60
C ASP A 102 -0.77 11.30 11.01
N THR A 103 -0.66 12.38 11.77
CA THR A 103 -0.08 12.36 13.11
C THR A 103 -1.14 12.29 14.21
N SER A 104 -2.43 12.20 13.87
CA SER A 104 -3.48 12.08 14.88
C SER A 104 -3.33 10.76 15.65
N GLU A 105 -3.64 10.78 16.93
CA GLU A 105 -3.54 9.59 17.78
C GLU A 105 -4.45 8.48 17.29
N GLU A 106 -5.65 8.82 16.86
CA GLU A 106 -6.62 7.84 16.37
C GLU A 106 -6.10 7.06 15.16
N VAL A 107 -5.59 7.78 14.16
CA VAL A 107 -5.07 7.14 12.94
C VAL A 107 -3.78 6.38 13.22
N ARG A 108 -2.86 6.98 14.00
CA ARG A 108 -1.63 6.30 14.38
C ARG A 108 -1.91 5.00 15.11
N LYS A 109 -2.83 5.02 16.06
CA LYS A 109 -3.23 3.82 16.79
C LYS A 109 -3.77 2.75 15.84
N ARG A 110 -4.69 3.12 14.97
CA ARG A 110 -5.31 2.19 14.03
C ARG A 110 -4.27 1.55 13.10
N VAL A 111 -3.41 2.35 12.52
CA VAL A 111 -2.41 1.84 11.56
C VAL A 111 -1.37 0.97 12.26
N TYR A 112 -0.91 1.38 13.45
CA TYR A 112 0.04 0.58 14.22
C TYR A 112 -0.58 -0.77 14.64
N GLU A 113 -1.80 -0.76 15.18
CA GLU A 113 -2.43 -1.97 15.68
C GLU A 113 -2.79 -2.96 14.58
N ASN A 114 -3.01 -2.48 13.36
CA ASN A 114 -3.28 -3.34 12.21
C ASN A 114 -2.02 -3.78 11.46
N ALA A 115 -0.85 -3.32 11.87
CA ALA A 115 0.40 -3.77 11.30
C ALA A 115 0.75 -5.18 11.82
N HIS A 116 1.51 -5.92 11.03
CA HIS A 116 1.96 -7.26 11.41
C HIS A 116 2.75 -7.20 12.72
N PRO A 117 2.61 -8.20 13.63
CA PRO A 117 3.33 -8.20 14.90
C PRO A 117 4.84 -8.02 14.77
N PHE A 118 5.45 -8.54 13.72
CA PHE A 118 6.88 -8.30 13.47
C PHE A 118 7.18 -6.82 13.31
N GLU A 119 6.35 -6.11 12.52
CA GLU A 119 6.53 -4.67 12.32
C GLU A 119 6.32 -3.89 13.61
N GLN A 120 5.33 -4.29 14.41
CA GLN A 120 5.11 -3.68 15.73
C GLN A 120 6.33 -3.88 16.63
N SER A 121 6.96 -5.05 16.56
CA SER A 121 8.14 -5.34 17.39
C SER A 121 9.33 -4.46 17.05
N GLN A 122 9.37 -3.89 15.85
CA GLN A 122 10.44 -2.99 15.42
C GLN A 122 10.25 -1.55 15.93
N ASP A 123 9.09 -1.25 16.50
CA ASP A 123 8.77 0.08 17.04
C ASP A 123 7.82 -0.06 18.23
N LYS A 124 8.27 -0.72 19.28
CA LYS A 124 7.46 -1.00 20.46
C LYS A 124 6.95 0.25 21.16
N GLU A 125 7.72 1.34 21.08
CA GLU A 125 7.36 2.61 21.71
C GLU A 125 6.47 3.48 20.83
N ARG A 126 6.10 2.99 19.62
CA ARG A 126 5.22 3.69 18.69
C ARG A 126 5.70 5.10 18.34
N LYS A 127 7.00 5.23 18.04
CA LYS A 127 7.60 6.52 17.69
C LYS A 127 7.35 6.95 16.26
N GLY A 128 6.96 6.00 15.41
CA GLY A 128 6.72 6.26 13.98
C GLY A 128 5.44 7.03 13.72
N ASN A 129 5.11 7.12 12.44
CA ASN A 129 3.92 7.82 11.97
C ASN A 129 3.14 6.98 10.96
N ALA A 130 1.87 7.27 10.84
CA ALA A 130 1.01 6.66 9.83
C ALA A 130 1.15 7.42 8.52
N LEU A 131 1.39 6.68 7.44
CA LEU A 131 1.39 7.20 6.08
C LEU A 131 0.13 6.68 5.41
N ILE A 132 -0.75 7.59 4.99
CA ILE A 132 -2.00 7.24 4.32
C ILE A 132 -1.83 7.50 2.83
N ILE A 133 -2.17 6.53 2.00
CA ILE A 133 -2.08 6.64 0.55
C ILE A 133 -3.49 6.67 -0.01
N GLU A 134 -3.92 7.85 -0.47
CA GLU A 134 -5.18 7.99 -1.19
C GLU A 134 -4.97 7.54 -2.61
N LEU A 135 -5.70 6.51 -3.04
CA LEU A 135 -5.49 5.90 -4.34
C LEU A 135 -6.13 6.73 -5.46
N ASP A 136 -5.44 6.84 -6.57
CA ASP A 136 -5.94 7.43 -7.81
C ASP A 136 -6.26 6.33 -8.83
N SER A 137 -5.51 5.23 -8.82
CA SER A 137 -5.74 4.12 -9.73
C SER A 137 -5.20 2.80 -9.17
N VAL A 138 -5.79 1.70 -9.64
CA VAL A 138 -5.27 0.34 -9.43
C VAL A 138 -5.34 -0.38 -10.76
N GLU A 139 -4.19 -0.84 -11.23
CA GLU A 139 -4.07 -1.60 -12.46
C GLU A 139 -3.56 -3.00 -12.14
N GLY A 140 -3.91 -3.97 -12.97
CA GLY A 140 -3.39 -5.31 -12.85
C GLY A 140 -4.40 -6.38 -13.18
N PHE A 141 -4.26 -7.50 -12.50
CA PHE A 141 -5.12 -8.67 -12.69
C PHE A 141 -5.31 -9.33 -11.33
N PHE A 142 -6.56 -9.52 -10.93
CA PHE A 142 -6.84 -10.08 -9.62
C PHE A 142 -8.15 -10.88 -9.64
N GLY A 143 -8.10 -12.09 -9.10
CA GLY A 143 -9.29 -12.94 -9.00
C GLY A 143 -9.94 -13.22 -10.35
N GLY A 144 -9.16 -13.31 -11.42
CA GLY A 144 -9.66 -13.54 -12.76
C GLY A 144 -10.18 -12.31 -13.48
N ALA A 145 -10.08 -11.11 -12.88
CA ALA A 145 -10.54 -9.86 -13.47
C ALA A 145 -9.36 -8.95 -13.85
N LEU A 146 -9.50 -8.26 -14.96
CA LEU A 146 -8.56 -7.23 -15.38
C LEU A 146 -8.89 -5.94 -14.62
N LEU A 147 -7.89 -5.35 -13.98
CA LEU A 147 -8.07 -4.12 -13.21
C LEU A 147 -7.63 -2.90 -14.00
N LYS A 148 -8.56 -1.97 -14.22
CA LYS A 148 -8.33 -0.65 -14.81
C LYS A 148 -9.10 0.36 -13.97
N MET A 149 -8.94 0.28 -12.64
CA MET A 149 -9.71 1.08 -11.73
C MET A 149 -9.12 2.48 -11.62
N LYS A 150 -9.97 3.49 -11.73
CA LYS A 150 -9.59 4.90 -11.62
C LYS A 150 -10.60 5.64 -10.79
N ARG A 151 -10.10 6.60 -10.03
CA ARG A 151 -10.96 7.54 -9.32
C ARG A 151 -11.63 8.49 -10.33
N ASP A 152 -12.88 8.78 -10.10
CA ASP A 152 -13.65 9.74 -10.89
C ASP A 152 -13.16 11.18 -10.70
#